data_857935300cd91eab8ffd9da4586830de
#
_entry.id   857935300cd91eab8ffd9da4586830de
#
_cell.length_a   1.000
_cell.length_b   1.000
_cell.length_c   1.000
_cell.angle_alpha   90.00
_cell.angle_beta   90.00
_cell.angle_gamma   90.00
#
_symmetry.space_group_name_H-M   'P 1'
#
loop_
_entity.id
_entity.type
_entity.pdbx_description
1 polymer ?
#
loop_
_entity_poly.entity_id
_entity_poly.type
_entity_poly.pdbx_seq_one_letter_code
_entity_poly.pdbx_strand_id
1 'polypeptide(L)'
;VAGATGSGKSVGLNVMLASLLMKRTPEEVRLLMIDPKVVELAVFDGIPHMLLPVVTDMKKAALALRWAVDEMERRYQLFADAGARNVITYNERVEKVLRGEMAVEKLSPKKHMKQVARGVDVEEVLVDPVDGEHADPIPMPIKLPYVVVVVDEFADLMMVAAKDVEAAIARLAQKARAAGIHVIVATQSPSVDVITGMIKANFPCRIAFKVSQREDSKTILGRMGAEQLLGHGDMLMIPPGASDLKRVHSAYISEDEVQAVCDHLRAQGQPVYDENIVKPREDEEGEGESDIFAAGGGGGEGGGGDVYDRAVAIVAQAGYCSISHLQRQLNVGYNKAAKLVERMEKDGVVGPASGKAGGRREVLIQSL
;
A
#
# COMPACT_ATOMS: atom_id res chain seq x y z
N VAL A 1 19.24 0.91 3.53
CA VAL A 1 20.50 0.83 2.76
C VAL A 1 20.85 2.23 2.28
N ALA A 2 22.05 2.73 2.61
CA ALA A 2 22.44 4.07 2.17
C ALA A 2 23.90 4.10 1.69
N GLY A 3 24.23 5.03 0.81
CA GLY A 3 25.59 5.23 0.31
C GLY A 3 25.66 6.27 -0.79
N ALA A 4 26.82 6.91 -0.94
CA ALA A 4 27.05 7.89 -1.99
C ALA A 4 27.04 7.24 -3.38
N THR A 5 26.85 8.06 -4.41
CA THR A 5 26.98 7.61 -5.81
C THR A 5 28.35 6.96 -6.05
N GLY A 6 28.39 5.82 -6.72
CA GLY A 6 29.61 5.05 -6.96
C GLY A 6 30.13 4.24 -5.76
N SER A 7 29.42 4.22 -4.62
CA SER A 7 29.81 3.45 -3.44
C SER A 7 29.57 1.94 -3.59
N GLY A 8 28.77 1.51 -4.57
CA GLY A 8 28.33 0.14 -4.78
C GLY A 8 26.95 -0.17 -4.24
N LYS A 9 26.15 0.86 -3.85
CA LYS A 9 24.77 0.69 -3.35
C LYS A 9 23.88 -0.04 -4.35
N SER A 10 23.83 0.41 -5.60
CA SER A 10 22.99 -0.16 -6.66
C SER A 10 23.40 -1.59 -6.99
N VAL A 11 24.71 -1.84 -7.12
CA VAL A 11 25.23 -3.22 -7.33
C VAL A 11 24.87 -4.11 -6.15
N GLY A 12 25.00 -3.62 -4.91
CA GLY A 12 24.61 -4.37 -3.72
C GLY A 12 23.10 -4.69 -3.68
N LEU A 13 22.26 -3.75 -4.11
CA LEU A 13 20.81 -3.95 -4.24
C LEU A 13 20.50 -5.02 -5.30
N ASN A 14 21.14 -4.93 -6.47
CA ASN A 14 21.01 -5.91 -7.55
C ASN A 14 21.46 -7.32 -7.11
N VAL A 15 22.53 -7.43 -6.34
CA VAL A 15 22.98 -8.72 -5.76
C VAL A 15 21.91 -9.30 -4.84
N MET A 16 21.30 -8.49 -3.97
CA MET A 16 20.24 -8.96 -3.08
C MET A 16 19.02 -9.46 -3.88
N LEU A 17 18.59 -8.71 -4.90
CA LEU A 17 17.47 -9.08 -5.75
C LEU A 17 17.77 -10.31 -6.61
N ALA A 18 18.89 -10.36 -7.28
CA ALA A 18 19.31 -11.53 -8.06
C ALA A 18 19.39 -12.79 -7.18
N SER A 19 19.91 -12.67 -5.96
CA SER A 19 19.98 -13.79 -5.01
C SER A 19 18.62 -14.35 -4.63
N LEU A 20 17.59 -13.48 -4.50
CA LEU A 20 16.21 -13.89 -4.27
C LEU A 20 15.63 -14.59 -5.51
N LEU A 21 15.76 -13.96 -6.67
CA LEU A 21 15.20 -14.41 -7.95
C LEU A 21 15.78 -15.74 -8.43
N MET A 22 17.06 -16.00 -8.16
CA MET A 22 17.69 -17.29 -8.47
C MET A 22 17.23 -18.46 -7.60
N LYS A 23 16.52 -18.20 -6.50
CA LYS A 23 16.15 -19.22 -5.50
C LYS A 23 14.65 -19.36 -5.27
N ARG A 24 13.85 -18.43 -5.75
CA ARG A 24 12.42 -18.34 -5.44
C ARG A 24 11.60 -18.19 -6.70
N THR A 25 10.48 -18.89 -6.72
CA THR A 25 9.49 -18.78 -7.81
C THR A 25 8.53 -17.62 -7.59
N PRO A 26 7.78 -17.18 -8.61
CA PRO A 26 6.77 -16.14 -8.48
C PRO A 26 5.64 -16.47 -7.49
N GLU A 27 5.37 -17.75 -7.24
CA GLU A 27 4.41 -18.23 -6.24
C GLU A 27 4.96 -18.10 -4.81
N GLU A 28 6.29 -18.04 -4.65
CA GLU A 28 6.95 -17.92 -3.35
C GLU A 28 7.26 -16.47 -3.00
N VAL A 29 7.64 -15.64 -4.00
CA VAL A 29 8.05 -14.24 -3.81
C VAL A 29 7.47 -13.35 -4.91
N ARG A 30 6.86 -12.26 -4.50
CA ARG A 30 6.40 -11.19 -5.39
C ARG A 30 7.14 -9.90 -5.05
N LEU A 31 7.36 -9.08 -6.06
CA LEU A 31 8.13 -7.84 -5.96
C LEU A 31 7.27 -6.62 -6.29
N LEU A 32 7.39 -5.60 -5.45
CA LEU A 32 6.86 -4.26 -5.67
C LEU A 32 8.05 -3.29 -5.67
N MET A 33 8.38 -2.75 -6.82
CA MET A 33 9.57 -1.93 -7.01
C MET A 33 9.20 -0.48 -7.30
N ILE A 34 9.89 0.44 -6.63
CA ILE A 34 9.72 1.89 -6.75
C ILE A 34 11.08 2.50 -7.09
N ASP A 35 11.17 3.08 -8.29
CA ASP A 35 12.38 3.73 -8.80
C ASP A 35 12.01 5.05 -9.50
N PRO A 36 12.12 6.19 -8.80
CA PRO A 36 11.77 7.49 -9.36
C PRO A 36 12.66 7.94 -10.51
N LYS A 37 13.85 7.36 -10.62
CA LYS A 37 14.85 7.76 -11.62
C LYS A 37 14.84 6.90 -12.87
N VAL A 38 14.14 5.75 -12.84
CA VAL A 38 14.04 4.78 -13.96
C VAL A 38 15.44 4.30 -14.41
N VAL A 39 16.34 4.07 -13.48
CA VAL A 39 17.73 3.73 -13.80
C VAL A 39 18.11 2.37 -13.23
N GLU A 40 17.91 2.18 -11.93
CA GLU A 40 18.50 1.06 -11.20
C GLU A 40 17.63 -0.20 -11.22
N LEU A 41 16.30 -0.05 -11.13
CA LEU A 41 15.37 -1.17 -11.03
C LEU A 41 14.66 -1.50 -12.36
N ALA A 42 14.81 -0.67 -13.38
CA ALA A 42 14.16 -0.86 -14.69
C ALA A 42 14.51 -2.19 -15.36
N VAL A 43 15.69 -2.75 -15.10
CA VAL A 43 16.14 -4.05 -15.62
C VAL A 43 15.24 -5.20 -15.18
N PHE A 44 14.58 -5.09 -14.03
CA PHE A 44 13.68 -6.13 -13.48
C PHE A 44 12.25 -6.05 -14.03
N ASP A 45 11.93 -5.05 -14.84
CA ASP A 45 10.58 -4.92 -15.38
C ASP A 45 10.20 -6.11 -16.27
N GLY A 46 8.94 -6.53 -16.21
CA GLY A 46 8.44 -7.63 -17.02
C GLY A 46 8.80 -9.05 -16.54
N ILE A 47 9.53 -9.24 -15.42
CA ILE A 47 9.72 -10.57 -14.85
C ILE A 47 8.45 -11.07 -14.15
N PRO A 48 8.17 -12.40 -14.12
CA PRO A 48 6.91 -12.94 -13.58
C PRO A 48 6.69 -12.68 -12.09
N HIS A 49 7.72 -12.27 -11.34
CA HIS A 49 7.65 -11.93 -9.93
C HIS A 49 7.01 -10.56 -9.66
N MET A 50 6.91 -9.68 -10.66
CA MET A 50 6.42 -8.32 -10.47
C MET A 50 4.92 -8.27 -10.17
N LEU A 51 4.53 -7.46 -9.19
CA LEU A 51 3.13 -7.13 -8.87
C LEU A 51 2.60 -6.01 -9.77
N LEU A 52 3.47 -5.08 -10.15
CA LEU A 52 3.24 -3.96 -11.07
C LEU A 52 4.51 -3.75 -11.90
N PRO A 53 4.43 -3.04 -13.04
CA PRO A 53 5.61 -2.41 -13.62
C PRO A 53 6.34 -1.57 -12.57
N VAL A 54 7.62 -1.34 -12.74
CA VAL A 54 8.39 -0.49 -11.82
C VAL A 54 7.69 0.87 -11.67
N VAL A 55 7.35 1.23 -10.44
CA VAL A 55 6.60 2.46 -10.15
C VAL A 55 7.56 3.64 -10.17
N THR A 56 7.35 4.56 -11.10
CA THR A 56 8.21 5.73 -11.32
C THR A 56 7.57 7.04 -10.85
N ASP A 57 6.24 7.08 -10.80
CA ASP A 57 5.47 8.22 -10.31
C ASP A 57 5.36 8.20 -8.78
N MET A 58 5.73 9.28 -8.13
CA MET A 58 5.77 9.37 -6.66
C MET A 58 4.39 9.33 -6.00
N LYS A 59 3.34 9.82 -6.67
CA LYS A 59 1.96 9.70 -6.15
C LYS A 59 1.51 8.25 -6.19
N LYS A 60 1.79 7.54 -7.28
CA LYS A 60 1.53 6.10 -7.39
C LYS A 60 2.37 5.29 -6.42
N ALA A 61 3.61 5.71 -6.13
CA ALA A 61 4.47 5.08 -5.14
C ALA A 61 3.89 5.17 -3.71
N ALA A 62 3.32 6.32 -3.34
CA ALA A 62 2.62 6.47 -2.06
C ALA A 62 1.39 5.55 -1.97
N LEU A 63 0.61 5.42 -3.06
CA LEU A 63 -0.51 4.47 -3.12
C LEU A 63 -0.05 3.02 -3.02
N ALA A 64 1.06 2.65 -3.69
CA ALA A 64 1.64 1.32 -3.62
C ALA A 64 2.13 0.95 -2.21
N LEU A 65 2.72 1.90 -1.47
CA LEU A 65 3.09 1.71 -0.07
C LEU A 65 1.86 1.55 0.83
N ARG A 66 0.80 2.31 0.58
CA ARG A 66 -0.46 2.17 1.30
C ARG A 66 -1.10 0.81 1.03
N TRP A 67 -1.13 0.36 -0.22
CA TRP A 67 -1.58 -0.98 -0.56
C TRP A 67 -0.80 -2.06 0.20
N ALA A 68 0.52 -1.93 0.33
CA ALA A 68 1.31 -2.88 1.10
C ALA A 68 0.89 -2.96 2.58
N VAL A 69 0.46 -1.83 3.17
CA VAL A 69 -0.13 -1.79 4.52
C VAL A 69 -1.48 -2.51 4.54
N ASP A 70 -2.35 -2.25 3.56
CA ASP A 70 -3.67 -2.89 3.47
C ASP A 70 -3.55 -4.40 3.24
N GLU A 71 -2.61 -4.84 2.39
CA GLU A 71 -2.31 -6.25 2.18
C GLU A 71 -1.78 -6.92 3.45
N MET A 72 -0.96 -6.22 4.22
CA MET A 72 -0.52 -6.68 5.53
C MET A 72 -1.72 -6.91 6.46
N GLU A 73 -2.66 -5.97 6.53
CA GLU A 73 -3.85 -6.08 7.39
C GLU A 73 -4.80 -7.18 6.91
N ARG A 74 -5.00 -7.27 5.60
CA ARG A 74 -5.76 -8.37 4.99
C ARG A 74 -5.18 -9.74 5.36
N ARG A 75 -3.84 -9.87 5.32
CA ARG A 75 -3.17 -11.11 5.73
C ARG A 75 -3.36 -11.41 7.21
N TYR A 76 -3.31 -10.41 8.07
CA TYR A 76 -3.59 -10.60 9.50
C TYR A 76 -5.02 -11.08 9.75
N GLN A 77 -6.00 -10.57 8.99
CA GLN A 77 -7.37 -11.08 9.07
C GLN A 77 -7.45 -12.55 8.65
N LEU A 78 -6.83 -12.92 7.52
CA LEU A 78 -6.75 -14.33 7.09
C LEU A 78 -6.09 -15.23 8.14
N PHE A 79 -5.05 -14.75 8.82
CA PHE A 79 -4.39 -15.51 9.89
C PHE A 79 -5.31 -15.69 11.09
N ALA A 80 -6.04 -14.66 11.49
CA ALA A 80 -7.02 -14.73 12.59
C ALA A 80 -8.11 -15.75 12.28
N ASP A 81 -8.69 -15.68 11.08
CA ASP A 81 -9.74 -16.59 10.62
C ASP A 81 -9.24 -18.05 10.56
N ALA A 82 -8.05 -18.25 10.03
CA ALA A 82 -7.42 -19.56 9.93
C ALA A 82 -6.79 -20.04 11.26
N GLY A 83 -6.75 -19.23 12.33
CA GLY A 83 -6.05 -19.55 13.57
C GLY A 83 -4.52 -19.73 13.37
N ALA A 84 -3.95 -19.04 12.39
CA ALA A 84 -2.50 -19.01 12.13
C ALA A 84 -1.87 -17.80 12.83
N ARG A 85 -0.55 -17.83 13.03
CA ARG A 85 0.18 -16.72 13.67
C ARG A 85 1.00 -15.90 12.69
N ASN A 86 1.30 -16.44 11.53
CA ASN A 86 2.14 -15.83 10.51
C ASN A 86 1.92 -16.52 9.15
N VAL A 87 2.54 -15.98 8.09
CA VAL A 87 2.45 -16.51 6.72
C VAL A 87 2.90 -17.97 6.60
N ILE A 88 3.91 -18.39 7.37
CA ILE A 88 4.43 -19.77 7.32
C ILE A 88 3.36 -20.74 7.81
N THR A 89 2.84 -20.51 9.02
CA THR A 89 1.81 -21.38 9.60
C THR A 89 0.49 -21.34 8.84
N TYR A 90 0.17 -20.21 8.20
CA TYR A 90 -0.97 -20.11 7.28
C TYR A 90 -0.75 -20.99 6.05
N ASN A 91 0.38 -20.87 5.37
CA ASN A 91 0.72 -21.65 4.19
C ASN A 91 0.79 -23.15 4.47
N GLU A 92 1.32 -23.56 5.62
CA GLU A 92 1.29 -24.97 6.07
C GLU A 92 -0.15 -25.51 6.21
N ARG A 93 -1.08 -24.69 6.70
CA ARG A 93 -2.50 -25.07 6.79
C ARG A 93 -3.15 -25.17 5.42
N VAL A 94 -2.85 -24.22 4.52
CA VAL A 94 -3.30 -24.28 3.13
C VAL A 94 -2.79 -25.56 2.46
N GLU A 95 -1.54 -25.96 2.66
CA GLU A 95 -1.02 -27.22 2.14
C GLU A 95 -1.78 -28.43 2.66
N LYS A 96 -2.11 -28.47 3.93
CA LYS A 96 -2.91 -29.57 4.51
C LYS A 96 -4.29 -29.65 3.90
N VAL A 97 -4.93 -28.50 3.59
CA VAL A 97 -6.21 -28.50 2.88
C VAL A 97 -6.04 -29.03 1.45
N LEU A 98 -5.02 -28.56 0.72
CA LEU A 98 -4.77 -29.00 -0.64
C LEU A 98 -4.43 -30.50 -0.74
N ARG A 99 -3.87 -31.09 0.32
CA ARG A 99 -3.62 -32.55 0.42
C ARG A 99 -4.81 -33.34 0.95
N GLY A 100 -5.92 -32.68 1.30
CA GLY A 100 -7.09 -33.33 1.90
C GLY A 100 -6.92 -33.74 3.37
N GLU A 101 -5.86 -33.32 4.03
CA GLU A 101 -5.56 -33.61 5.45
C GLU A 101 -6.34 -32.70 6.42
N MET A 102 -6.89 -31.61 5.92
CA MET A 102 -7.68 -30.64 6.69
C MET A 102 -8.83 -30.10 5.85
N ALA A 103 -10.02 -29.97 6.47
CA ALA A 103 -11.18 -29.39 5.82
C ALA A 103 -11.01 -27.88 5.57
N VAL A 104 -11.50 -27.39 4.42
CA VAL A 104 -11.36 -25.99 3.97
C VAL A 104 -12.06 -25.00 4.90
N GLU A 105 -13.13 -25.43 5.57
CA GLU A 105 -13.91 -24.63 6.53
C GLU A 105 -13.07 -24.17 7.73
N LYS A 106 -11.95 -24.86 8.02
CA LYS A 106 -11.02 -24.46 9.07
C LYS A 106 -10.14 -23.25 8.71
N LEU A 107 -10.12 -22.85 7.44
CA LEU A 107 -9.47 -21.64 6.95
C LEU A 107 -10.46 -20.52 6.65
N SER A 108 -11.76 -20.81 6.68
CA SER A 108 -12.80 -19.81 6.44
C SER A 108 -12.99 -18.91 7.66
N PRO A 109 -13.49 -17.67 7.47
CA PRO A 109 -13.83 -16.79 8.56
C PRO A 109 -14.70 -17.55 9.56
N LYS A 110 -14.32 -17.57 10.83
CA LYS A 110 -15.20 -18.06 11.87
C LYS A 110 -16.49 -17.25 11.76
N LYS A 111 -17.64 -17.92 11.63
CA LYS A 111 -18.96 -17.30 11.62
C LYS A 111 -18.99 -16.20 12.67
N HIS A 112 -19.28 -14.96 12.27
CA HIS A 112 -19.30 -13.84 13.20
C HIS A 112 -20.35 -14.15 14.27
N MET A 113 -19.91 -14.38 15.51
CA MET A 113 -20.78 -14.39 16.66
C MET A 113 -21.30 -12.96 16.84
N LYS A 114 -22.54 -12.74 16.48
CA LYS A 114 -23.21 -11.47 16.74
C LYS A 114 -23.71 -11.51 18.19
N GLN A 115 -23.16 -10.67 19.04
CA GLN A 115 -23.73 -10.45 20.37
C GLN A 115 -25.07 -9.75 20.21
N VAL A 116 -26.14 -10.45 20.51
CA VAL A 116 -27.49 -9.90 20.51
C VAL A 116 -27.87 -9.66 21.98
N ALA A 117 -27.97 -8.39 22.36
CA ALA A 117 -28.48 -8.01 23.68
C ALA A 117 -29.98 -8.31 23.77
N ARG A 118 -30.36 -9.28 24.59
CA ARG A 118 -31.76 -9.52 25.01
C ARG A 118 -31.89 -9.17 26.49
N GLY A 119 -32.25 -7.93 26.80
CA GLY A 119 -32.42 -7.48 28.18
C GLY A 119 -31.09 -7.30 28.92
N VAL A 120 -30.95 -7.89 30.13
CA VAL A 120 -29.77 -7.79 30.98
C VAL A 120 -28.72 -8.85 30.63
N ASP A 121 -29.08 -9.87 29.89
CA ASP A 121 -28.19 -10.97 29.48
C ASP A 121 -27.73 -10.82 28.04
N VAL A 122 -26.43 -11.02 27.80
CA VAL A 122 -25.81 -11.04 26.48
C VAL A 122 -25.65 -12.52 26.07
N GLU A 123 -26.51 -13.00 25.18
CA GLU A 123 -26.32 -14.31 24.58
C GLU A 123 -25.53 -14.20 23.27
N GLU A 124 -24.50 -15.01 23.14
CA GLU A 124 -23.79 -15.21 21.88
C GLU A 124 -24.61 -16.14 20.97
N VAL A 125 -25.28 -15.57 19.97
CA VAL A 125 -26.05 -16.34 19.00
C VAL A 125 -25.21 -16.56 17.75
N LEU A 126 -25.03 -17.83 17.39
CA LEU A 126 -24.52 -18.22 16.08
C LEU A 126 -25.56 -17.75 15.03
N VAL A 127 -25.19 -16.72 14.28
CA VAL A 127 -25.99 -16.30 13.12
C VAL A 127 -25.58 -17.19 11.96
N ASP A 128 -26.43 -18.14 11.61
CA ASP A 128 -26.32 -18.82 10.34
C ASP A 128 -26.45 -17.79 9.20
N PRO A 129 -25.70 -17.94 8.10
CA PRO A 129 -25.97 -17.15 6.91
C PRO A 129 -27.44 -17.34 6.54
N VAL A 130 -28.12 -16.23 6.30
CA VAL A 130 -29.54 -16.19 5.92
C VAL A 130 -29.81 -17.27 4.88
N ASP A 131 -30.79 -18.09 5.18
CA ASP A 131 -31.29 -19.14 4.29
C ASP A 131 -31.49 -18.60 2.87
N GLY A 132 -30.60 -18.96 1.98
CA GLY A 132 -30.67 -18.70 0.56
C GLY A 132 -29.92 -19.80 -0.17
N GLU A 133 -30.63 -20.51 -1.01
CA GLU A 133 -30.30 -21.77 -1.69
C GLU A 133 -29.06 -21.77 -2.61
N HIS A 134 -28.13 -20.84 -2.46
CA HIS A 134 -26.83 -20.88 -3.15
C HIS A 134 -25.74 -20.37 -2.19
N ALA A 135 -25.24 -21.25 -1.33
CA ALA A 135 -23.95 -21.05 -0.72
C ALA A 135 -22.91 -21.16 -1.85
N ASP A 136 -22.33 -20.04 -2.27
CA ASP A 136 -21.20 -20.07 -3.19
C ASP A 136 -20.12 -21.01 -2.64
N PRO A 137 -19.55 -21.89 -3.48
CA PRO A 137 -18.54 -22.83 -3.03
C PRO A 137 -17.38 -22.05 -2.42
N ILE A 138 -16.96 -22.43 -1.20
CA ILE A 138 -15.83 -21.82 -0.53
C ILE A 138 -14.63 -21.91 -1.47
N PRO A 139 -14.04 -20.79 -1.92
CA PRO A 139 -12.95 -20.86 -2.87
C PRO A 139 -11.75 -21.59 -2.26
N MET A 140 -11.09 -22.42 -3.05
CA MET A 140 -9.91 -23.15 -2.59
C MET A 140 -8.83 -22.15 -2.14
N PRO A 141 -8.28 -22.34 -0.94
CA PRO A 141 -7.31 -21.42 -0.40
C PRO A 141 -6.01 -21.45 -1.21
N ILE A 142 -5.41 -20.30 -1.37
CA ILE A 142 -4.13 -20.11 -2.10
C ILE A 142 -3.04 -19.77 -1.09
N LYS A 143 -1.85 -20.35 -1.28
CA LYS A 143 -0.67 -19.96 -0.51
C LYS A 143 -0.36 -18.47 -0.74
N LEU A 144 0.02 -17.79 0.31
CA LEU A 144 0.44 -16.40 0.23
C LEU A 144 1.94 -16.33 -0.07
N PRO A 145 2.35 -15.67 -1.16
CA PRO A 145 3.75 -15.40 -1.42
C PRO A 145 4.31 -14.40 -0.41
N TYR A 146 5.62 -14.44 -0.20
CA TYR A 146 6.31 -13.29 0.38
C TYR A 146 6.22 -12.10 -0.57
N VAL A 147 6.11 -10.90 -0.02
CA VAL A 147 6.17 -9.67 -0.81
C VAL A 147 7.42 -8.90 -0.40
N VAL A 148 8.22 -8.49 -1.36
CA VAL A 148 9.38 -7.62 -1.12
C VAL A 148 9.12 -6.28 -1.80
N VAL A 149 8.98 -5.25 -0.97
CA VAL A 149 8.85 -3.87 -1.41
C VAL A 149 10.25 -3.27 -1.47
N VAL A 150 10.63 -2.74 -2.61
CA VAL A 150 11.96 -2.15 -2.84
C VAL A 150 11.81 -0.71 -3.26
N VAL A 151 12.47 0.19 -2.54
CA VAL A 151 12.52 1.64 -2.85
C VAL A 151 13.97 2.01 -3.09
N ASP A 152 14.32 2.41 -4.31
CA ASP A 152 15.71 2.77 -4.66
C ASP A 152 16.14 4.13 -4.12
N GLU A 153 15.27 5.14 -4.21
CA GLU A 153 15.56 6.46 -3.66
C GLU A 153 14.43 6.97 -2.76
N PHE A 154 14.60 6.74 -1.47
CA PHE A 154 13.60 7.12 -0.48
C PHE A 154 13.48 8.63 -0.26
N ALA A 155 14.55 9.38 -0.52
CA ALA A 155 14.53 10.82 -0.40
C ALA A 155 13.49 11.46 -1.32
N ASP A 156 13.33 10.96 -2.53
CA ASP A 156 12.38 11.51 -3.50
C ASP A 156 10.91 11.29 -3.05
N LEU A 157 10.63 10.17 -2.41
CA LEU A 157 9.31 9.93 -1.78
C LEU A 157 9.05 10.87 -0.61
N MET A 158 10.05 11.08 0.24
CA MET A 158 9.95 11.97 1.40
C MET A 158 9.75 13.44 0.99
N MET A 159 10.24 13.85 -0.19
CA MET A 159 10.01 15.20 -0.71
C MET A 159 8.58 15.44 -1.16
N VAL A 160 7.86 14.40 -1.61
CA VAL A 160 6.52 14.54 -2.20
C VAL A 160 5.41 14.29 -1.17
N ALA A 161 5.55 13.28 -0.34
CA ALA A 161 4.50 12.81 0.57
C ALA A 161 5.06 12.32 1.91
N ALA A 162 5.92 13.10 2.56
CA ALA A 162 6.68 12.70 3.76
C ALA A 162 5.82 12.04 4.84
N LYS A 163 4.70 12.65 5.23
CA LYS A 163 3.85 12.17 6.33
C LYS A 163 3.23 10.81 6.03
N ASP A 164 2.67 10.64 4.83
CA ASP A 164 1.97 9.42 4.44
C ASP A 164 2.96 8.27 4.22
N VAL A 165 4.08 8.57 3.56
CA VAL A 165 5.16 7.61 3.32
C VAL A 165 5.81 7.17 4.62
N GLU A 166 6.16 8.10 5.52
CA GLU A 166 6.75 7.78 6.82
C GLU A 166 5.81 6.92 7.66
N ALA A 167 4.52 7.27 7.71
CA ALA A 167 3.51 6.50 8.45
C ALA A 167 3.34 5.08 7.88
N ALA A 168 3.26 4.94 6.55
CA ALA A 168 3.13 3.64 5.89
C ALA A 168 4.36 2.76 6.13
N ILE A 169 5.55 3.30 5.93
CA ILE A 169 6.81 2.59 6.14
C ILE A 169 7.01 2.19 7.61
N ALA A 170 6.71 3.08 8.56
CA ALA A 170 6.79 2.75 9.98
C ALA A 170 5.83 1.60 10.35
N ARG A 171 4.61 1.64 9.83
CA ARG A 171 3.59 0.61 10.08
C ARG A 171 3.99 -0.74 9.49
N LEU A 172 4.53 -0.78 8.27
CA LEU A 172 5.09 -1.97 7.66
C LEU A 172 6.27 -2.51 8.49
N ALA A 173 7.25 -1.66 8.84
CA ALA A 173 8.42 -2.09 9.58
C ALA A 173 8.09 -2.70 10.95
N GLN A 174 7.02 -2.22 11.61
CA GLN A 174 6.58 -2.74 12.89
C GLN A 174 5.89 -4.11 12.82
N LYS A 175 5.10 -4.36 11.78
CA LYS A 175 4.17 -5.49 11.78
C LYS A 175 4.32 -6.43 10.57
N ALA A 176 4.91 -6.00 9.46
CA ALA A 176 4.86 -6.73 8.20
C ALA A 176 5.60 -8.08 8.21
N ARG A 177 6.56 -8.29 9.12
CA ARG A 177 7.35 -9.54 9.22
C ARG A 177 6.47 -10.79 9.31
N ALA A 178 5.47 -10.78 10.21
CA ALA A 178 4.59 -11.94 10.37
C ALA A 178 3.68 -12.14 9.14
N ALA A 179 3.30 -11.06 8.45
CA ALA A 179 2.54 -11.11 7.22
C ALA A 179 3.36 -11.57 6.00
N GLY A 180 4.68 -11.74 6.14
CA GLY A 180 5.57 -12.11 5.04
C GLY A 180 5.84 -10.97 4.06
N ILE A 181 5.76 -9.73 4.52
CA ILE A 181 6.07 -8.54 3.72
C ILE A 181 7.38 -7.96 4.23
N HIS A 182 8.35 -7.81 3.33
CA HIS A 182 9.67 -7.27 3.59
C HIS A 182 9.86 -5.95 2.86
N VAL A 183 10.61 -5.03 3.46
CA VAL A 183 10.84 -3.71 2.87
C VAL A 183 12.33 -3.45 2.82
N ILE A 184 12.82 -3.10 1.65
CA ILE A 184 14.18 -2.61 1.40
C ILE A 184 14.06 -1.14 1.01
N VAL A 185 14.55 -0.26 1.87
CA VAL A 185 14.56 1.19 1.63
C VAL A 185 15.99 1.60 1.35
N ALA A 186 16.23 2.14 0.17
CA ALA A 186 17.54 2.64 -0.22
C ALA A 186 17.52 4.16 -0.44
N THR A 187 18.67 4.81 -0.23
CA THR A 187 18.85 6.25 -0.50
C THR A 187 20.30 6.58 -0.77
N GLN A 188 20.52 7.56 -1.65
CA GLN A 188 21.81 8.19 -1.87
C GLN A 188 21.96 9.49 -1.05
N SER A 189 20.87 9.96 -0.42
CA SER A 189 20.80 11.21 0.34
C SER A 189 20.48 10.94 1.82
N PRO A 190 21.46 10.49 2.63
CA PRO A 190 21.22 10.06 4.00
C PRO A 190 21.09 11.22 4.99
N SER A 191 20.27 12.22 4.70
CA SER A 191 19.98 13.33 5.60
C SER A 191 19.09 12.91 6.77
N VAL A 192 19.03 13.72 7.82
CA VAL A 192 18.17 13.48 8.99
C VAL A 192 16.68 13.62 8.66
N ASP A 193 16.34 14.38 7.61
CA ASP A 193 14.97 14.55 7.12
C ASP A 193 14.48 13.32 6.33
N VAL A 194 15.40 12.56 5.76
CA VAL A 194 15.12 11.30 5.04
C VAL A 194 15.18 10.11 5.98
N ILE A 195 16.25 10.00 6.78
CA ILE A 195 16.45 8.92 7.77
C ILE A 195 16.05 9.44 9.15
N THR A 196 14.73 9.60 9.33
CA THR A 196 14.16 10.17 10.56
C THR A 196 14.34 9.26 11.77
N GLY A 197 14.06 9.77 12.95
CA GLY A 197 14.05 8.99 14.19
C GLY A 197 13.07 7.83 14.13
N MET A 198 11.89 8.02 13.50
CA MET A 198 10.86 7.01 13.33
C MET A 198 11.33 5.88 12.41
N ILE A 199 11.97 6.21 11.29
CA ILE A 199 12.58 5.23 10.37
C ILE A 199 13.64 4.42 11.10
N LYS A 200 14.57 5.07 11.81
CA LYS A 200 15.64 4.39 12.56
C LYS A 200 15.14 3.46 13.67
N ALA A 201 14.05 3.83 14.33
CA ALA A 201 13.46 3.01 15.39
C ALA A 201 12.84 1.71 14.86
N ASN A 202 12.37 1.72 13.61
CA ASN A 202 11.62 0.60 13.03
C ASN A 202 12.46 -0.25 12.05
N PHE A 203 13.61 0.25 11.59
CA PHE A 203 14.56 -0.49 10.75
C PHE A 203 15.83 -0.83 11.54
N PRO A 204 15.84 -1.97 12.24
CA PRO A 204 17.01 -2.36 13.05
C PRO A 204 18.19 -2.80 12.21
N CYS A 205 17.96 -3.35 11.01
CA CYS A 205 19.02 -3.68 10.06
C CYS A 205 19.36 -2.45 9.24
N ARG A 206 20.61 -2.02 9.28
CA ARG A 206 21.08 -0.88 8.53
C ARG A 206 22.38 -1.19 7.84
N ILE A 207 22.48 -0.76 6.60
CA ILE A 207 23.65 -0.97 5.75
C ILE A 207 24.11 0.41 5.26
N ALA A 208 25.35 0.76 5.53
CA ALA A 208 26.00 1.93 4.96
C ALA A 208 27.13 1.49 4.05
N PHE A 209 26.99 1.73 2.77
CA PHE A 209 28.10 1.78 1.84
C PHE A 209 28.92 3.05 2.09
N LYS A 210 30.00 3.26 1.35
CA LYS A 210 30.82 4.46 1.49
C LYS A 210 29.95 5.71 1.37
N VAL A 211 30.15 6.66 2.29
CA VAL A 211 29.54 8.00 2.28
C VAL A 211 30.63 9.07 2.22
N SER A 212 30.25 10.29 1.87
CA SER A 212 31.18 11.38 1.71
C SER A 212 31.53 12.05 3.03
N GLN A 213 30.61 12.08 3.98
CA GLN A 213 30.74 12.82 5.23
C GLN A 213 30.57 11.90 6.45
N ARG A 214 31.19 12.28 7.57
CA ARG A 214 31.04 11.56 8.86
C ARG A 214 29.63 11.65 9.42
N GLU A 215 28.98 12.77 9.17
CA GLU A 215 27.60 13.05 9.55
C GLU A 215 26.63 12.06 8.90
N ASP A 216 26.86 11.71 7.63
CA ASP A 216 26.07 10.72 6.91
C ASP A 216 26.18 9.34 7.58
N SER A 217 27.42 8.91 7.88
CA SER A 217 27.65 7.65 8.60
C SER A 217 26.92 7.64 9.95
N LYS A 218 26.98 8.73 10.70
CA LYS A 218 26.30 8.87 11.99
C LYS A 218 24.78 8.87 11.81
N THR A 219 24.25 9.48 10.76
CA THR A 219 22.81 9.48 10.45
C THR A 219 22.31 8.08 10.18
N ILE A 220 23.03 7.28 9.38
CA ILE A 220 22.66 5.93 9.00
C ILE A 220 22.86 4.96 10.19
N LEU A 221 24.07 4.89 10.71
CA LEU A 221 24.50 3.84 11.63
C LEU A 221 24.48 4.27 13.11
N GLY A 222 24.31 5.55 13.40
CA GLY A 222 24.51 6.11 14.75
C GLY A 222 25.98 6.23 15.14
N ARG A 223 26.92 5.88 14.25
CA ARG A 223 28.38 5.87 14.46
C ARG A 223 29.09 6.32 13.19
N MET A 224 30.30 6.83 13.35
CA MET A 224 31.21 7.13 12.24
C MET A 224 31.86 5.85 11.72
N GLY A 225 32.44 5.90 10.52
CA GLY A 225 33.22 4.82 9.92
C GLY A 225 32.90 4.55 8.46
N ALA A 226 31.66 4.78 8.00
CA ALA A 226 31.31 4.55 6.60
C ALA A 226 31.98 5.53 5.63
N GLU A 227 32.43 6.68 6.10
CA GLU A 227 33.25 7.63 5.32
C GLU A 227 34.66 7.10 5.01
N GLN A 228 35.13 6.11 5.76
CA GLN A 228 36.46 5.52 5.60
C GLN A 228 36.45 4.26 4.72
N LEU A 229 35.27 3.81 4.27
CA LEU A 229 35.13 2.62 3.42
C LEU A 229 35.81 2.84 2.06
N LEU A 230 36.21 1.74 1.44
CA LEU A 230 36.92 1.76 0.16
C LEU A 230 36.02 2.15 -1.02
N GLY A 231 34.71 1.91 -0.91
CA GLY A 231 33.76 1.95 -2.03
C GLY A 231 33.64 0.61 -2.71
N HIS A 232 33.04 0.55 -3.90
CA HIS A 232 32.89 -0.66 -4.70
C HIS A 232 32.30 -1.87 -3.94
N GLY A 233 31.29 -1.62 -3.09
CA GLY A 233 30.61 -2.67 -2.33
C GLY A 233 31.14 -2.88 -0.90
N ASP A 234 32.19 -2.19 -0.48
CA ASP A 234 32.63 -2.19 0.91
C ASP A 234 31.59 -1.46 1.78
N MET A 235 31.09 -2.12 2.82
CA MET A 235 29.98 -1.62 3.63
C MET A 235 30.13 -1.94 5.11
N LEU A 236 29.45 -1.14 5.94
CA LEU A 236 29.23 -1.42 7.35
C LEU A 236 27.75 -1.77 7.54
N MET A 237 27.48 -2.84 8.28
CA MET A 237 26.14 -3.33 8.55
C MET A 237 25.91 -3.48 10.04
N ILE A 238 24.72 -3.07 10.50
CA ILE A 238 24.14 -3.46 11.78
C ILE A 238 23.17 -4.59 11.51
N PRO A 239 23.49 -5.85 11.90
CA PRO A 239 22.55 -6.95 11.75
C PRO A 239 21.33 -6.82 12.63
N PRO A 240 20.18 -7.42 12.26
CA PRO A 240 19.00 -7.45 13.13
C PRO A 240 19.32 -8.08 14.49
N GLY A 241 18.94 -7.40 15.57
CA GLY A 241 19.15 -7.89 16.94
C GLY A 241 20.58 -7.77 17.48
N ALA A 242 21.49 -7.15 16.72
CA ALA A 242 22.84 -6.83 17.17
C ALA A 242 23.04 -5.31 17.26
N SER A 243 23.94 -4.88 18.15
CA SER A 243 24.38 -3.49 18.26
C SER A 243 25.71 -3.21 17.58
N ASP A 244 26.44 -4.28 17.23
CA ASP A 244 27.79 -4.19 16.73
C ASP A 244 27.83 -4.05 15.21
N LEU A 245 28.71 -3.18 14.74
CA LEU A 245 28.98 -3.04 13.32
C LEU A 245 29.78 -4.21 12.78
N LYS A 246 29.32 -4.75 11.66
CA LYS A 246 30.08 -5.71 10.88
C LYS A 246 30.51 -5.08 9.58
N ARG A 247 31.78 -5.15 9.25
CA ARG A 247 32.29 -4.79 7.91
C ARG A 247 32.10 -5.97 6.98
N VAL A 248 31.45 -5.73 5.87
CA VAL A 248 31.13 -6.73 4.86
C VAL A 248 31.50 -6.16 3.49
N HIS A 249 31.92 -6.99 2.58
CA HIS A 249 32.10 -6.60 1.19
C HIS A 249 31.00 -7.28 0.37
N SER A 250 30.20 -6.50 -0.37
CA SER A 250 29.19 -7.03 -1.27
C SER A 250 29.85 -7.85 -2.39
N ALA A 251 29.18 -8.90 -2.81
CA ALA A 251 29.54 -9.52 -4.07
C ALA A 251 29.33 -8.53 -5.22
N TYR A 252 30.00 -8.75 -6.32
CA TYR A 252 29.80 -8.00 -7.55
C TYR A 252 28.93 -8.82 -8.51
N ILE A 253 28.02 -8.14 -9.18
CA ILE A 253 27.24 -8.63 -10.30
C ILE A 253 27.27 -7.53 -11.38
N SER A 254 27.53 -7.91 -12.62
CA SER A 254 27.50 -6.95 -13.74
C SER A 254 26.07 -6.71 -14.23
N GLU A 255 25.86 -5.62 -14.97
CA GLU A 255 24.57 -5.33 -15.59
C GLU A 255 24.15 -6.43 -16.57
N ASP A 256 25.07 -6.96 -17.36
CA ASP A 256 24.82 -8.07 -18.28
C ASP A 256 24.37 -9.35 -17.56
N GLU A 257 24.95 -9.66 -16.39
CA GLU A 257 24.53 -10.80 -15.57
C GLU A 257 23.15 -10.60 -14.98
N VAL A 258 22.81 -9.40 -14.50
CA VAL A 258 21.46 -9.07 -14.03
C VAL A 258 20.47 -9.20 -15.18
N GLN A 259 20.80 -8.63 -16.36
CA GLN A 259 19.97 -8.73 -17.56
C GLN A 259 19.74 -10.20 -17.95
N ALA A 260 20.78 -11.04 -17.95
CA ALA A 260 20.67 -12.45 -18.29
C ALA A 260 19.74 -13.22 -17.33
N VAL A 261 19.79 -12.92 -16.02
CA VAL A 261 18.85 -13.47 -15.02
C VAL A 261 17.42 -13.03 -15.34
N CYS A 262 17.21 -11.76 -15.61
CA CYS A 262 15.88 -11.21 -15.92
C CYS A 262 15.30 -11.78 -17.22
N ASP A 263 16.11 -11.92 -18.27
CA ASP A 263 15.70 -12.51 -19.55
C ASP A 263 15.33 -13.99 -19.41
N HIS A 264 16.09 -14.72 -18.60
CA HIS A 264 15.76 -16.11 -18.28
C HIS A 264 14.39 -16.21 -17.56
N LEU A 265 14.10 -15.31 -16.63
CA LEU A 265 12.82 -15.28 -15.91
C LEU A 265 11.67 -14.87 -16.82
N ARG A 266 11.84 -13.87 -17.70
CA ARG A 266 10.85 -13.48 -18.72
C ARG A 266 10.50 -14.61 -19.67
N ALA A 267 11.48 -15.44 -20.03
CA ALA A 267 11.27 -16.64 -20.85
C ALA A 267 10.42 -17.71 -20.17
N GLN A 268 10.36 -17.73 -18.83
CA GLN A 268 9.55 -18.70 -18.06
C GLN A 268 8.08 -18.29 -17.94
N GLY A 269 7.74 -16.99 -18.04
CA GLY A 269 6.36 -16.53 -17.92
C GLY A 269 6.23 -15.01 -17.95
N GLN A 270 5.01 -14.56 -18.10
CA GLN A 270 4.66 -13.14 -18.07
C GLN A 270 4.19 -12.75 -16.66
N PRO A 271 4.43 -11.51 -16.20
CA PRO A 271 3.87 -11.02 -14.95
C PRO A 271 2.35 -10.89 -15.04
N VAL A 272 1.69 -11.21 -13.92
CA VAL A 272 0.27 -10.89 -13.73
C VAL A 272 0.22 -9.65 -12.84
N TYR A 273 -0.02 -8.50 -13.46
CA TYR A 273 -0.08 -7.22 -12.77
C TYR A 273 -1.42 -7.01 -12.07
N ASP A 274 -1.38 -6.43 -10.87
CA ASP A 274 -2.56 -5.99 -10.13
C ASP A 274 -2.65 -4.47 -10.15
N GLU A 275 -3.37 -3.93 -11.14
CA GLU A 275 -3.55 -2.48 -11.30
C GLU A 275 -4.28 -1.81 -10.12
N ASN A 276 -4.96 -2.58 -9.28
CA ASN A 276 -5.66 -2.02 -8.11
C ASN A 276 -4.68 -1.46 -7.06
N ILE A 277 -3.42 -1.88 -7.11
CA ILE A 277 -2.36 -1.42 -6.20
C ILE A 277 -2.17 0.10 -6.24
N VAL A 278 -2.34 0.71 -7.40
CA VAL A 278 -2.12 2.15 -7.63
C VAL A 278 -3.40 2.93 -7.89
N LYS A 279 -4.57 2.32 -7.67
CA LYS A 279 -5.85 3.04 -7.75
C LYS A 279 -6.10 3.83 -6.46
N PRO A 280 -6.49 5.10 -6.54
CA PRO A 280 -6.99 5.84 -5.41
C PRO A 280 -8.21 5.14 -4.79
N ARG A 281 -8.40 5.24 -3.49
CA ARG A 281 -9.65 4.80 -2.87
C ARG A 281 -10.78 5.75 -3.26
N GLU A 282 -12.00 5.22 -3.39
CA GLU A 282 -13.19 6.03 -3.70
C GLU A 282 -13.41 7.20 -2.71
N ASP A 283 -12.92 7.06 -1.47
CA ASP A 283 -12.97 8.10 -0.45
C ASP A 283 -12.00 9.27 -0.71
N GLU A 284 -10.96 9.07 -1.53
CA GLU A 284 -9.90 10.06 -1.85
C GLU A 284 -10.11 10.76 -3.20
N GLU A 285 -10.95 10.23 -4.09
CA GLU A 285 -11.30 10.90 -5.36
C GLU A 285 -12.00 12.27 -5.13
N GLY A 286 -12.40 12.54 -3.88
CA GLY A 286 -13.00 13.82 -3.48
C GLY A 286 -12.03 14.94 -3.07
N GLU A 287 -10.80 14.65 -2.72
CA GLU A 287 -9.86 15.65 -2.16
C GLU A 287 -8.73 16.08 -3.12
N GLY A 288 -8.42 15.30 -4.16
CA GLY A 288 -7.25 15.53 -5.03
C GLY A 288 -7.50 16.33 -6.32
N GLU A 289 -8.72 16.44 -6.79
CA GLU A 289 -9.00 17.07 -8.10
C GLU A 289 -9.45 18.54 -8.04
N SER A 290 -9.66 19.12 -6.84
CA SER A 290 -10.18 20.48 -6.75
C SER A 290 -9.16 21.61 -6.93
N ASP A 291 -7.84 21.34 -6.88
CA ASP A 291 -6.83 22.41 -6.93
C ASP A 291 -6.03 22.52 -8.23
N ILE A 292 -6.19 21.59 -9.18
CA ILE A 292 -5.45 21.60 -10.46
C ILE A 292 -6.27 22.19 -11.63
N PHE A 293 -7.61 22.33 -11.53
CA PHE A 293 -8.46 22.80 -12.61
C PHE A 293 -8.88 24.28 -12.53
N ALA A 294 -8.27 25.05 -11.66
CA ALA A 294 -8.51 26.50 -11.58
C ALA A 294 -7.64 27.34 -12.55
N ALA A 295 -6.74 26.70 -13.35
CA ALA A 295 -5.94 27.45 -14.32
C ALA A 295 -5.86 26.70 -15.64
N GLY A 296 -6.80 26.91 -16.56
CA GLY A 296 -6.66 26.49 -17.95
C GLY A 296 -7.93 25.87 -18.54
N GLY A 297 -8.70 26.67 -19.26
CA GLY A 297 -9.95 26.28 -19.88
C GLY A 297 -9.82 25.25 -20.99
N GLY A 298 -10.88 24.47 -21.19
CA GLY A 298 -11.16 23.74 -22.44
C GLY A 298 -11.63 22.30 -22.26
N GLY A 299 -12.94 22.08 -22.25
CA GLY A 299 -13.72 21.04 -22.92
C GLY A 299 -13.39 19.57 -22.67
N GLY A 300 -14.33 18.84 -22.05
CA GLY A 300 -14.39 17.39 -22.03
C GLY A 300 -15.49 16.87 -21.09
N GLU A 301 -16.68 16.62 -21.65
CA GLU A 301 -17.83 16.01 -20.97
C GLU A 301 -17.58 14.57 -20.54
N GLY A 302 -18.02 14.19 -19.34
CA GLY A 302 -18.33 12.81 -18.99
C GLY A 302 -18.05 12.42 -17.55
N GLY A 303 -19.05 12.47 -16.66
CA GLY A 303 -19.06 11.78 -15.38
C GLY A 303 -19.62 12.55 -14.17
N GLY A 304 -19.50 13.88 -14.15
CA GLY A 304 -20.03 14.69 -13.03
C GLY A 304 -21.51 15.04 -13.14
N GLY A 305 -22.10 14.92 -14.32
CA GLY A 305 -23.53 15.23 -14.56
C GLY A 305 -24.47 14.24 -13.90
N ASP A 306 -24.22 12.96 -14.02
CA ASP A 306 -25.12 11.91 -13.55
C ASP A 306 -25.38 11.94 -12.03
N VAL A 307 -24.35 12.15 -11.19
CA VAL A 307 -24.50 12.19 -9.72
C VAL A 307 -25.22 13.45 -9.28
N TYR A 308 -24.96 14.60 -9.92
CA TYR A 308 -25.63 15.85 -9.64
C TYR A 308 -27.09 15.78 -10.05
N ASP A 309 -27.41 15.30 -11.23
CA ASP A 309 -28.77 15.15 -11.77
C ASP A 309 -29.59 14.18 -10.90
N ARG A 310 -28.98 13.10 -10.44
CA ARG A 310 -29.60 12.18 -9.46
C ARG A 310 -29.84 12.86 -8.11
N ALA A 311 -28.90 13.70 -7.63
CA ALA A 311 -29.08 14.46 -6.42
C ALA A 311 -30.25 15.45 -6.53
N VAL A 312 -30.36 16.15 -7.66
CA VAL A 312 -31.46 17.08 -7.97
C VAL A 312 -32.81 16.35 -8.01
N ALA A 313 -32.85 15.17 -8.68
CA ALA A 313 -34.05 14.33 -8.74
C ALA A 313 -34.55 13.89 -7.34
N ILE A 314 -33.62 13.42 -6.49
CA ILE A 314 -33.91 12.99 -5.12
C ILE A 314 -34.46 14.15 -4.30
N VAL A 315 -33.86 15.35 -4.41
CA VAL A 315 -34.30 16.57 -3.67
C VAL A 315 -35.64 17.07 -4.17
N ALA A 316 -35.91 17.06 -5.48
CA ALA A 316 -37.18 17.44 -6.07
C ALA A 316 -38.29 16.48 -5.64
N GLN A 317 -38.04 15.19 -5.60
CA GLN A 317 -38.99 14.15 -5.16
C GLN A 317 -39.28 14.24 -3.65
N ALA A 318 -38.27 14.54 -2.84
CA ALA A 318 -38.42 14.63 -1.38
C ALA A 318 -39.07 15.94 -0.92
N GLY A 319 -39.08 17.01 -1.73
CA GLY A 319 -39.59 18.33 -1.37
C GLY A 319 -38.78 19.09 -0.33
N TYR A 320 -37.62 18.57 0.06
CA TYR A 320 -36.66 19.23 0.96
C TYR A 320 -35.23 18.71 0.68
N CYS A 321 -34.24 19.54 0.98
CA CYS A 321 -32.84 19.16 0.89
C CYS A 321 -32.18 19.16 2.28
N SER A 322 -31.46 18.12 2.60
CA SER A 322 -30.52 18.10 3.72
C SER A 322 -29.30 17.25 3.40
N ILE A 323 -28.13 17.62 3.91
CA ILE A 323 -26.86 16.88 3.69
C ILE A 323 -27.01 15.41 4.11
N SER A 324 -27.58 15.16 5.28
CA SER A 324 -27.77 13.80 5.80
C SER A 324 -28.77 12.94 5.00
N HIS A 325 -29.72 13.58 4.31
CA HIS A 325 -30.64 12.89 3.41
C HIS A 325 -29.95 12.46 2.14
N LEU A 326 -29.18 13.35 1.51
CA LEU A 326 -28.41 13.07 0.32
C LEU A 326 -27.29 12.02 0.57
N GLN A 327 -26.63 12.09 1.71
CA GLN A 327 -25.65 11.07 2.10
C GLN A 327 -26.25 9.67 2.06
N ARG A 328 -27.43 9.49 2.66
CA ARG A 328 -28.09 8.18 2.73
C ARG A 328 -28.62 7.70 1.37
N GLN A 329 -29.19 8.61 0.57
CA GLN A 329 -29.82 8.25 -0.70
C GLN A 329 -28.81 7.99 -1.81
N LEU A 330 -27.68 8.72 -1.83
CA LEU A 330 -26.63 8.59 -2.83
C LEU A 330 -25.46 7.71 -2.35
N ASN A 331 -25.48 7.27 -1.08
CA ASN A 331 -24.40 6.55 -0.42
C ASN A 331 -23.03 7.25 -0.59
N VAL A 332 -23.01 8.57 -0.32
CA VAL A 332 -21.80 9.41 -0.46
C VAL A 332 -21.38 9.99 0.89
N GLY A 333 -20.10 10.33 1.03
CA GLY A 333 -19.56 10.97 2.24
C GLY A 333 -20.11 12.38 2.47
N TYR A 334 -19.97 12.88 3.72
CA TYR A 334 -20.48 14.20 4.14
C TYR A 334 -19.99 15.33 3.22
N ASN A 335 -18.71 15.38 2.91
CA ASN A 335 -18.11 16.44 2.10
C ASN A 335 -18.67 16.48 0.67
N LYS A 336 -18.89 15.31 0.06
CA LYS A 336 -19.47 15.20 -1.29
C LYS A 336 -20.96 15.64 -1.29
N ALA A 337 -21.72 15.23 -0.28
CA ALA A 337 -23.10 15.66 -0.10
C ALA A 337 -23.20 17.17 0.17
N ALA A 338 -22.30 17.74 0.98
CA ALA A 338 -22.25 19.18 1.25
C ALA A 338 -21.96 19.98 -0.01
N LYS A 339 -20.95 19.58 -0.82
CA LYS A 339 -20.63 20.24 -2.11
C LYS A 339 -21.79 20.15 -3.11
N LEU A 340 -22.52 19.04 -3.16
CA LEU A 340 -23.72 18.92 -4.00
C LEU A 340 -24.83 19.90 -3.56
N VAL A 341 -25.03 20.05 -2.25
CA VAL A 341 -26.00 21.02 -1.70
C VAL A 341 -25.60 22.46 -1.98
N GLU A 342 -24.32 22.81 -1.83
CA GLU A 342 -23.79 24.13 -2.17
C GLU A 342 -23.95 24.46 -3.66
N ARG A 343 -23.68 23.47 -4.53
CA ARG A 343 -23.87 23.63 -5.97
C ARG A 343 -25.35 23.81 -6.31
N MET A 344 -26.24 23.00 -5.71
CA MET A 344 -27.70 23.18 -5.89
C MET A 344 -28.23 24.53 -5.39
N GLU A 345 -27.63 25.09 -4.31
CA GLU A 345 -27.95 26.46 -3.85
C GLU A 345 -27.48 27.50 -4.87
N LYS A 346 -26.27 27.36 -5.41
CA LYS A 346 -25.73 28.26 -6.44
C LYS A 346 -26.53 28.21 -7.74
N ASP A 347 -26.99 27.02 -8.11
CA ASP A 347 -27.79 26.79 -9.33
C ASP A 347 -29.29 27.12 -9.12
N GLY A 348 -29.67 27.57 -7.90
CA GLY A 348 -31.04 27.96 -7.58
C GLY A 348 -32.03 26.79 -7.44
N VAL A 349 -31.55 25.58 -7.26
CA VAL A 349 -32.36 24.38 -7.03
C VAL A 349 -32.91 24.34 -5.60
N VAL A 350 -32.08 24.79 -4.64
CA VAL A 350 -32.46 24.85 -3.22
C VAL A 350 -32.18 26.22 -2.63
N GLY A 351 -32.96 26.61 -1.62
CA GLY A 351 -32.81 27.88 -0.90
C GLY A 351 -31.63 27.86 0.09
N PRO A 352 -31.28 29.03 0.66
CA PRO A 352 -30.22 29.17 1.65
C PRO A 352 -30.53 28.37 2.92
N ALA A 353 -29.48 28.05 3.70
CA ALA A 353 -29.63 27.31 4.95
C ALA A 353 -30.54 28.06 5.93
N SER A 354 -31.69 27.50 6.29
CA SER A 354 -32.52 28.02 7.36
C SER A 354 -31.85 27.74 8.70
N GLY A 355 -31.56 28.77 9.50
CA GLY A 355 -30.81 28.71 10.77
C GLY A 355 -31.44 27.88 11.90
N LYS A 356 -32.31 26.91 11.61
CA LYS A 356 -32.88 25.96 12.58
C LYS A 356 -32.08 24.67 12.62
N ALA A 357 -31.89 24.15 13.82
CA ALA A 357 -31.22 22.88 14.08
C ALA A 357 -31.82 21.76 13.22
N GLY A 358 -31.02 21.25 12.25
CA GLY A 358 -31.43 20.19 11.32
C GLY A 358 -31.10 20.46 9.85
N GLY A 359 -30.66 21.66 9.48
CA GLY A 359 -30.08 21.97 8.16
C GLY A 359 -30.97 21.65 6.94
N ARG A 360 -32.31 21.64 7.10
CA ARG A 360 -33.23 21.44 5.97
C ARG A 360 -33.32 22.72 5.15
N ARG A 361 -33.16 22.60 3.83
CA ARG A 361 -33.32 23.68 2.87
C ARG A 361 -34.58 23.46 2.04
N GLU A 362 -35.22 24.54 1.66
CA GLU A 362 -36.41 24.54 0.82
C GLU A 362 -36.03 24.28 -0.65
N VAL A 363 -36.82 23.51 -1.35
CA VAL A 363 -36.62 23.22 -2.78
C VAL A 363 -37.33 24.29 -3.59
N LEU A 364 -36.61 24.94 -4.48
CA LEU A 364 -37.10 26.07 -5.30
C LEU A 364 -37.58 25.64 -6.68
N ILE A 365 -37.27 24.42 -7.12
CA ILE A 365 -37.74 23.85 -8.39
C ILE A 365 -39.01 23.05 -8.17
N GLN A 366 -39.99 23.21 -9.08
CA GLN A 366 -41.18 22.34 -9.11
C GLN A 366 -40.81 21.01 -9.76
N SER A 367 -41.31 19.91 -9.18
CA SER A 367 -41.19 18.57 -9.81
C SER A 367 -41.82 18.60 -11.21
N LEU A 368 -41.02 18.30 -12.23
CA LEU A 368 -41.52 18.01 -13.57
C LEU A 368 -42.34 16.73 -13.58
#